data_8ef3bdf4f76b1c147003c510c2f8b5e7
#
_entry.id   8ef3bdf4f76b1c147003c510c2f8b5e7
#
_cell.length_a   1.000
_cell.length_b   1.000
_cell.length_c   1.000
_cell.angle_alpha   90.00
_cell.angle_beta   90.00
_cell.angle_gamma   90.00
#
_symmetry.space_group_name_H-M   'P 1'
#
loop_
_entity.id
_entity.type
_entity.pdbx_description
1 polymer ?
#
loop_
_entity_poly.entity_id
_entity_poly.type
_entity_poly.pdbx_seq_one_letter_code
_entity_poly.pdbx_strand_id
1 'polypeptide(L)'
;MDEKKSIKLDFWKCIEYLRPKAAVVICLTVLLALGGFLTARFLIPPTYRAELLLYASNSGGPGAAEPATLTASDLAASKSLVDTCAALLDSRTLYEEVAQLSDPDGGYKSWHRRVTAASVEGSEVFRVYVTDRDPTRAAAIANAVAEVFPGYVSGIAEGCSLHVVDRATVPEKRYAPSSAKYAALAGLLGAVLSCAWVVMSGLAAELKGSAACAAYKGR
;
A
#
# COMPACT_ATOMS: atom_id res chain seq x y z
N MET A 1 19.50 -13.26 -52.43
CA MET A 1 19.43 -12.00 -51.65
C MET A 1 18.04 -11.97 -51.01
N ASP A 2 17.96 -12.49 -49.80
CA ASP A 2 16.71 -12.52 -49.03
C ASP A 2 16.43 -11.14 -48.46
N GLU A 3 15.43 -10.48 -49.03
CA GLU A 3 14.88 -9.25 -48.51
C GLU A 3 14.13 -9.58 -47.22
N LYS A 4 14.80 -9.41 -46.08
CA LYS A 4 14.17 -9.43 -44.77
C LYS A 4 13.09 -8.36 -44.75
N LYS A 5 11.84 -8.77 -44.99
CA LYS A 5 10.64 -7.97 -44.83
C LYS A 5 10.53 -7.59 -43.36
N SER A 6 11.23 -6.51 -42.97
CA SER A 6 11.11 -5.93 -41.65
C SER A 6 9.65 -5.51 -41.46
N ILE A 7 8.97 -6.17 -40.53
CA ILE A 7 7.64 -5.79 -40.07
C ILE A 7 7.82 -4.46 -39.36
N LYS A 8 7.74 -3.37 -40.11
CA LYS A 8 7.59 -2.05 -39.51
C LYS A 8 6.20 -2.02 -38.91
N LEU A 9 6.15 -2.12 -37.59
CA LEU A 9 4.94 -1.85 -36.80
C LEU A 9 4.61 -0.36 -36.99
N ASP A 10 3.90 -0.04 -38.09
CA ASP A 10 3.37 1.28 -38.31
C ASP A 10 2.27 1.53 -37.28
N PHE A 11 2.56 2.42 -36.34
CA PHE A 11 1.64 2.84 -35.27
C PHE A 11 0.26 3.27 -35.84
N TRP A 12 0.25 3.86 -37.02
CA TRP A 12 -0.97 4.24 -37.74
C TRP A 12 -1.83 3.02 -38.14
N LYS A 13 -1.23 1.94 -38.56
CA LYS A 13 -1.98 0.70 -38.88
C LYS A 13 -2.60 0.07 -37.65
N CYS A 14 -1.92 0.12 -36.49
CA CYS A 14 -2.51 -0.35 -35.23
C CYS A 14 -3.79 0.43 -34.88
N ILE A 15 -3.79 1.76 -35.09
CA ILE A 15 -4.96 2.61 -34.86
C ILE A 15 -6.10 2.29 -35.84
N GLU A 16 -5.77 2.04 -37.09
CA GLU A 16 -6.75 1.69 -38.13
C GLU A 16 -7.43 0.34 -37.86
N TYR A 17 -6.70 -0.64 -37.32
CA TYR A 17 -7.26 -1.93 -36.85
C TYR A 17 -8.09 -1.79 -35.56
N LEU A 18 -7.75 -0.84 -34.70
CA LEU A 18 -8.47 -0.62 -33.46
C LEU A 18 -9.86 0.02 -33.67
N ARG A 19 -9.98 0.93 -34.65
CA ARG A 19 -11.22 1.67 -34.90
C ARG A 19 -12.47 0.79 -35.11
N PRO A 20 -12.47 -0.21 -36.02
CA PRO A 20 -13.64 -1.06 -36.24
C PRO A 20 -13.92 -2.01 -35.08
N LYS A 21 -12.93 -2.32 -34.25
CA LYS A 21 -13.03 -3.24 -33.10
C LYS A 21 -13.01 -2.53 -31.74
N ALA A 22 -13.11 -1.20 -31.73
CA ALA A 22 -13.09 -0.39 -30.51
C ALA A 22 -14.15 -0.81 -29.48
N ALA A 23 -15.35 -1.18 -29.95
CA ALA A 23 -16.42 -1.69 -29.10
C ALA A 23 -16.01 -2.98 -28.34
N VAL A 24 -15.29 -3.89 -29.01
CA VAL A 24 -14.79 -5.13 -28.40
C VAL A 24 -13.73 -4.84 -27.35
N VAL A 25 -12.80 -3.90 -27.65
CA VAL A 25 -11.78 -3.45 -26.70
C VAL A 25 -12.42 -2.86 -25.45
N ILE A 26 -13.36 -1.94 -25.62
CA ILE A 26 -14.08 -1.31 -24.51
C ILE A 26 -14.84 -2.34 -23.68
N CYS A 27 -15.60 -3.23 -24.32
CA CYS A 27 -16.37 -4.26 -23.64
C CYS A 27 -15.47 -5.19 -22.81
N LEU A 28 -14.35 -5.65 -23.36
CA LEU A 28 -13.41 -6.53 -22.68
C LEU A 28 -12.70 -5.83 -21.52
N THR A 29 -12.33 -4.55 -21.72
CA THR A 29 -11.73 -3.71 -20.67
C THR A 29 -12.68 -3.51 -19.49
N VAL A 30 -13.96 -3.19 -19.78
CA VAL A 30 -14.99 -3.00 -18.74
C VAL A 30 -15.25 -4.32 -18.00
N LEU A 31 -15.30 -5.44 -18.73
CA LEU A 31 -15.53 -6.76 -18.13
C LEU A 31 -14.39 -7.15 -17.18
N LEU A 32 -13.13 -6.90 -17.57
CA LEU A 32 -11.97 -7.16 -16.71
C LEU A 32 -11.88 -6.20 -15.52
N ALA A 33 -12.23 -4.93 -15.72
CA ALA A 33 -12.32 -3.96 -14.60
C ALA A 33 -13.40 -4.38 -13.59
N LEU A 34 -14.55 -4.83 -14.07
CA LEU A 34 -15.63 -5.33 -13.22
C LEU A 34 -15.19 -6.60 -12.46
N GLY A 35 -14.51 -7.53 -13.14
CA GLY A 35 -13.91 -8.71 -12.52
C GLY A 35 -12.92 -8.35 -11.41
N GLY A 36 -12.03 -7.39 -11.65
CA GLY A 36 -11.10 -6.88 -10.64
C GLY A 36 -11.81 -6.21 -9.45
N PHE A 37 -12.89 -5.50 -9.72
CA PHE A 37 -13.72 -4.93 -8.65
C PHE A 37 -14.39 -6.00 -7.79
N LEU A 38 -15.02 -7.00 -8.41
CA LEU A 38 -15.68 -8.09 -7.70
C LEU A 38 -14.69 -8.94 -6.88
N THR A 39 -13.53 -9.26 -7.44
CA THR A 39 -12.50 -10.01 -6.70
C THR A 39 -12.02 -9.24 -5.47
N ALA A 40 -11.75 -7.94 -5.59
CA ALA A 40 -11.35 -7.11 -4.46
C ALA A 40 -12.44 -6.98 -3.39
N ARG A 41 -13.71 -7.05 -3.78
CA ARG A 41 -14.84 -6.89 -2.85
C ARG A 41 -15.24 -8.17 -2.13
N PHE A 42 -15.15 -9.32 -2.81
CA PHE A 42 -15.71 -10.59 -2.32
C PHE A 42 -14.65 -11.64 -1.96
N LEU A 43 -13.50 -11.66 -2.66
CA LEU A 43 -12.47 -12.66 -2.41
C LEU A 43 -11.44 -12.23 -1.37
N ILE A 44 -11.14 -10.92 -1.28
CA ILE A 44 -10.10 -10.43 -0.39
C ILE A 44 -10.75 -9.98 0.92
N PRO A 45 -10.36 -10.56 2.07
CA PRO A 45 -10.92 -10.17 3.36
C PRO A 45 -10.62 -8.69 3.65
N PRO A 46 -11.59 -7.94 4.18
CA PRO A 46 -11.37 -6.55 4.56
C PRO A 46 -10.37 -6.46 5.72
N THR A 47 -9.59 -5.41 5.71
CA THR A 47 -8.72 -5.04 6.84
C THR A 47 -9.08 -3.65 7.31
N TYR A 48 -8.99 -3.46 8.61
CA TYR A 48 -9.28 -2.20 9.30
C TYR A 48 -7.98 -1.66 9.88
N ARG A 49 -7.88 -0.34 9.97
CA ARG A 49 -6.71 0.32 10.51
C ARG A 49 -7.13 1.22 11.66
N ALA A 50 -6.64 0.92 12.85
CA ALA A 50 -6.70 1.80 14.02
C ALA A 50 -5.47 2.70 14.03
N GLU A 51 -5.64 3.92 14.50
CA GLU A 51 -4.62 4.96 14.56
C GLU A 51 -4.46 5.45 15.99
N LEU A 52 -3.22 5.52 16.45
CA LEU A 52 -2.81 6.03 17.74
C LEU A 52 -1.83 7.18 17.49
N LEU A 53 -2.01 8.32 18.15
CA LEU A 53 -1.15 9.48 18.03
C LEU A 53 -0.30 9.63 19.29
N LEU A 54 1.01 9.69 19.11
CA LEU A 54 2.00 9.82 20.18
C LEU A 54 2.86 11.07 19.95
N TYR A 55 3.21 11.73 21.03
CA TYR A 55 4.14 12.85 21.08
C TYR A 55 5.40 12.41 21.81
N ALA A 56 6.56 12.55 21.14
CA ALA A 56 7.86 12.25 21.73
C ALA A 56 8.49 13.56 22.24
N SER A 57 8.83 13.62 23.51
CA SER A 57 9.47 14.76 24.12
C SER A 57 10.85 14.36 24.63
N ASN A 58 11.83 15.16 24.34
CA ASN A 58 13.15 15.06 24.97
C ASN A 58 13.12 15.90 26.24
N SER A 59 12.63 15.31 27.33
CA SER A 59 12.66 15.93 28.64
C SER A 59 14.09 15.87 29.18
N GLY A 60 14.98 16.69 28.70
CA GLY A 60 16.22 16.97 29.41
C GLY A 60 15.83 17.42 30.82
N GLY A 61 16.21 16.65 31.82
CA GLY A 61 15.95 16.68 33.24
C GLY A 61 15.22 17.86 33.92
N PRO A 62 14.91 17.80 35.22
CA PRO A 62 14.19 18.85 35.95
C PRO A 62 15.02 20.15 35.99
N GLY A 63 14.80 21.02 35.01
CA GLY A 63 15.54 22.29 34.86
C GLY A 63 15.40 22.98 33.50
N ALA A 64 14.86 22.33 32.48
CA ALA A 64 14.68 22.95 31.15
C ALA A 64 13.32 23.67 31.04
N ALA A 65 13.07 24.61 31.92
CA ALA A 65 11.98 25.59 31.83
C ALA A 65 12.52 26.92 31.31
N GLU A 66 13.01 26.95 30.07
CA GLU A 66 13.18 28.19 29.31
C GLU A 66 12.49 27.99 27.95
N PRO A 67 11.78 28.99 27.41
CA PRO A 67 11.22 28.94 26.08
C PRO A 67 12.39 29.01 25.09
N ALA A 68 13.02 27.86 24.86
CA ALA A 68 14.11 27.73 23.91
C ALA A 68 13.58 28.04 22.51
N THR A 69 14.17 29.01 21.86
CA THR A 69 14.03 29.21 20.41
C THR A 69 14.39 27.91 19.73
N LEU A 70 13.41 27.25 19.09
CA LEU A 70 13.61 26.00 18.35
C LEU A 70 14.73 26.18 17.34
N THR A 71 15.85 25.52 17.57
CA THR A 71 16.99 25.56 16.66
C THR A 71 16.88 24.40 15.65
N ALA A 72 17.57 24.52 14.52
CA ALA A 72 17.61 23.44 13.53
C ALA A 72 18.22 22.14 14.11
N SER A 73 19.07 22.25 15.13
CA SER A 73 19.62 21.09 15.87
C SER A 73 18.55 20.39 16.72
N ASP A 74 17.62 21.15 17.32
CA ASP A 74 16.54 20.55 18.12
C ASP A 74 15.57 19.79 17.24
N LEU A 75 15.26 20.32 16.05
CA LEU A 75 14.43 19.64 15.07
C LEU A 75 15.09 18.35 14.54
N ALA A 76 16.40 18.36 14.32
CA ALA A 76 17.14 17.16 13.90
C ALA A 76 17.18 16.11 15.02
N ALA A 77 17.34 16.54 16.28
CA ALA A 77 17.29 15.65 17.44
C ALA A 77 15.91 15.03 17.62
N SER A 78 14.84 15.81 17.49
CA SER A 78 13.46 15.32 17.58
C SER A 78 13.13 14.29 16.50
N LYS A 79 13.62 14.50 15.28
CA LYS A 79 13.45 13.52 14.20
C LYS A 79 14.17 12.21 14.50
N SER A 80 15.41 12.27 14.98
CA SER A 80 16.17 11.08 15.39
C SER A 80 15.49 10.33 16.53
N LEU A 81 14.81 11.05 17.43
CA LEU A 81 14.04 10.46 18.51
C LEU A 81 12.83 9.67 17.99
N VAL A 82 12.08 10.23 17.07
CA VAL A 82 10.94 9.57 16.45
C VAL A 82 11.37 8.30 15.68
N ASP A 83 12.49 8.37 14.95
CA ASP A 83 13.03 7.21 14.25
C ASP A 83 13.47 6.11 15.23
N THR A 84 14.04 6.49 16.38
CA THR A 84 14.39 5.57 17.46
C THR A 84 13.15 4.92 18.06
N CYS A 85 12.12 5.71 18.36
CA CYS A 85 10.85 5.21 18.86
C CYS A 85 10.18 4.24 17.86
N ALA A 86 10.22 4.56 16.57
CA ALA A 86 9.70 3.69 15.52
C ALA A 86 10.44 2.34 15.47
N ALA A 87 11.77 2.36 15.67
CA ALA A 87 12.57 1.13 15.75
C ALA A 87 12.26 0.31 17.02
N LEU A 88 12.06 0.96 18.15
CA LEU A 88 11.69 0.31 19.41
C LEU A 88 10.30 -0.32 19.36
N LEU A 89 9.38 0.26 18.57
CA LEU A 89 8.05 -0.31 18.35
C LEU A 89 8.09 -1.71 17.71
N ASP A 90 9.11 -2.00 16.94
CA ASP A 90 9.33 -3.31 16.29
C ASP A 90 10.12 -4.30 17.19
N SER A 91 10.25 -4.02 18.48
CA SER A 91 10.96 -4.91 19.38
C SER A 91 10.11 -6.13 19.79
N ARG A 92 10.77 -7.26 19.99
CA ARG A 92 10.11 -8.49 20.44
C ARG A 92 9.59 -8.38 21.87
N THR A 93 10.33 -7.70 22.73
CA THR A 93 9.96 -7.53 24.14
C THR A 93 8.68 -6.71 24.26
N LEU A 94 8.58 -5.61 23.51
CA LEU A 94 7.35 -4.81 23.46
C LEU A 94 6.17 -5.64 22.96
N TYR A 95 6.39 -6.45 21.92
CA TYR A 95 5.34 -7.36 21.44
C TYR A 95 4.85 -8.29 22.54
N GLU A 96 5.75 -8.93 23.29
CA GLU A 96 5.39 -9.87 24.35
C GLU A 96 4.56 -9.21 25.46
N GLU A 97 4.89 -7.96 25.83
CA GLU A 97 4.11 -7.20 26.80
C GLU A 97 2.73 -6.79 26.28
N VAL A 98 2.66 -6.27 25.06
CA VAL A 98 1.39 -5.89 24.42
C VAL A 98 0.50 -7.10 24.17
N ALA A 99 1.09 -8.25 23.79
CA ALA A 99 0.37 -9.49 23.52
C ALA A 99 -0.32 -10.05 24.79
N GLN A 100 0.23 -9.81 25.95
CA GLN A 100 -0.43 -10.19 27.22
C GLN A 100 -1.72 -9.41 27.46
N LEU A 101 -1.82 -8.18 26.95
CA LEU A 101 -2.97 -7.30 27.17
C LEU A 101 -4.04 -7.43 26.07
N SER A 102 -3.66 -7.74 24.85
CA SER A 102 -4.57 -7.54 23.71
C SER A 102 -4.69 -8.70 22.72
N ASP A 103 -3.64 -9.49 22.50
CA ASP A 103 -3.65 -10.53 21.45
C ASP A 103 -2.64 -11.65 21.72
N PRO A 104 -2.99 -12.63 22.56
CA PRO A 104 -2.09 -13.74 22.88
C PRO A 104 -1.75 -14.63 21.67
N ASP A 105 -2.61 -14.68 20.63
CA ASP A 105 -2.46 -15.61 19.51
C ASP A 105 -1.69 -15.05 18.30
N GLY A 106 -1.30 -13.77 18.33
CA GLY A 106 -0.78 -13.05 17.18
C GLY A 106 0.57 -13.50 16.64
N GLY A 107 1.50 -13.93 17.49
CA GLY A 107 2.89 -14.24 17.17
C GLY A 107 3.69 -13.03 16.64
N TYR A 108 4.98 -12.93 17.01
CA TYR A 108 5.84 -11.79 16.66
C TYR A 108 5.94 -11.51 15.13
N LYS A 109 5.94 -12.57 14.28
CA LYS A 109 5.93 -12.40 12.83
C LYS A 109 4.68 -11.68 12.29
N SER A 110 3.57 -11.81 13.02
CA SER A 110 2.33 -11.13 12.70
C SER A 110 2.37 -9.65 13.10
N TRP A 111 3.02 -9.34 14.21
CA TRP A 111 3.21 -8.01 14.76
C TRP A 111 3.82 -7.05 13.75
N HIS A 112 4.99 -7.38 13.24
CA HIS A 112 5.73 -6.57 12.27
C HIS A 112 4.91 -6.18 11.02
N ARG A 113 3.93 -6.98 10.63
CA ARG A 113 3.03 -6.68 9.50
C ARG A 113 1.80 -5.89 9.91
N ARG A 114 1.40 -5.96 11.17
CA ARG A 114 0.19 -5.31 11.69
C ARG A 114 0.46 -3.93 12.25
N VAL A 115 1.60 -3.75 12.88
CA VAL A 115 1.96 -2.51 13.57
C VAL A 115 3.02 -1.78 12.76
N THR A 116 2.75 -0.53 12.44
CA THR A 116 3.66 0.33 11.69
C THR A 116 3.64 1.73 12.30
N ALA A 117 4.80 2.36 12.36
CA ALA A 117 4.92 3.76 12.76
C ALA A 117 5.18 4.65 11.55
N ALA A 118 4.66 5.88 11.60
CA ALA A 118 4.95 6.92 10.63
C ALA A 118 5.15 8.24 11.35
N SER A 119 6.28 8.90 11.09
CA SER A 119 6.53 10.26 11.57
C SER A 119 5.64 11.25 10.81
N VAL A 120 5.20 12.29 11.51
CA VAL A 120 4.58 13.45 10.88
C VAL A 120 5.71 14.43 10.57
N GLU A 121 5.91 14.75 9.29
CA GLU A 121 7.04 15.59 8.86
C GLU A 121 7.13 16.90 9.63
N GLY A 122 8.32 17.17 10.15
CA GLY A 122 8.62 18.42 10.88
C GLY A 122 8.00 18.53 12.27
N SER A 123 7.54 17.43 12.86
CA SER A 123 6.96 17.42 14.20
C SER A 123 7.52 16.29 15.07
N GLU A 124 7.41 16.47 16.36
CA GLU A 124 7.74 15.48 17.40
C GLU A 124 6.60 14.45 17.58
N VAL A 125 5.60 14.51 16.71
CA VAL A 125 4.44 13.64 16.73
C VAL A 125 4.63 12.51 15.74
N PHE A 126 4.31 11.30 16.14
CA PHE A 126 4.25 10.16 15.25
C PHE A 126 2.98 9.35 15.45
N ARG A 127 2.58 8.69 14.39
CA ARG A 127 1.38 7.86 14.36
C ARG A 127 1.76 6.41 14.37
N VAL A 128 1.11 5.65 15.22
CA VAL A 128 1.17 4.19 15.20
C VAL A 128 -0.11 3.68 14.56
N TYR A 129 0.06 2.89 13.52
CA TYR A 129 -1.04 2.25 12.81
C TYR A 129 -1.07 0.78 13.13
N VAL A 130 -2.23 0.30 13.55
CA VAL A 130 -2.49 -1.13 13.74
C VAL A 130 -3.51 -1.60 12.73
N THR A 131 -3.14 -2.60 11.94
CA THR A 131 -4.00 -3.14 10.87
C THR A 131 -4.41 -4.57 11.21
N ASP A 132 -5.70 -4.83 11.31
CA ASP A 132 -6.27 -6.15 11.57
C ASP A 132 -7.52 -6.40 10.73
N ARG A 133 -7.98 -7.67 10.69
CA ARG A 133 -9.25 -8.05 10.07
C ARG A 133 -10.46 -7.69 10.91
N ASP A 134 -10.27 -7.63 12.22
CA ASP A 134 -11.28 -7.22 13.20
C ASP A 134 -11.01 -5.77 13.64
N PRO A 135 -11.97 -4.85 13.44
CA PRO A 135 -11.82 -3.44 13.83
C PRO A 135 -11.68 -3.25 15.35
N THR A 136 -12.38 -4.07 16.15
CA THR A 136 -12.31 -3.99 17.61
C THR A 136 -10.95 -4.44 18.12
N ARG A 137 -10.41 -5.49 17.52
CA ARG A 137 -9.09 -6.01 17.84
C ARG A 137 -7.98 -5.05 17.41
N ALA A 138 -8.10 -4.42 16.24
CA ALA A 138 -7.16 -3.38 15.81
C ALA A 138 -7.08 -2.24 16.84
N ALA A 139 -8.21 -1.76 17.33
CA ALA A 139 -8.27 -0.70 18.34
C ALA A 139 -7.74 -1.18 19.70
N ALA A 140 -8.04 -2.41 20.09
CA ALA A 140 -7.55 -3.00 21.36
C ALA A 140 -6.01 -3.11 21.37
N ILE A 141 -5.40 -3.61 20.28
CA ILE A 141 -3.95 -3.70 20.14
C ILE A 141 -3.32 -2.29 20.16
N ALA A 142 -3.90 -1.34 19.44
CA ALA A 142 -3.38 0.03 19.42
C ALA A 142 -3.45 0.70 20.79
N ASN A 143 -4.51 0.47 21.56
CA ASN A 143 -4.64 1.00 22.92
C ASN A 143 -3.72 0.28 23.92
N ALA A 144 -3.45 -1.02 23.73
CA ALA A 144 -2.45 -1.74 24.53
C ALA A 144 -1.03 -1.20 24.27
N VAL A 145 -0.71 -0.86 23.00
CA VAL A 145 0.53 -0.13 22.67
C VAL A 145 0.57 1.22 23.38
N ALA A 146 -0.54 1.96 23.42
CA ALA A 146 -0.61 3.25 24.11
C ALA A 146 -0.34 3.13 25.62
N GLU A 147 -0.67 2.01 26.23
CA GLU A 147 -0.46 1.77 27.65
C GLU A 147 0.97 1.33 27.97
N VAL A 148 1.54 0.44 27.19
CA VAL A 148 2.86 -0.17 27.44
C VAL A 148 4.01 0.67 26.90
N PHE A 149 3.88 1.20 25.68
CA PHE A 149 4.98 1.77 24.93
C PHE A 149 5.64 3.00 25.59
N PRO A 150 4.91 3.94 26.25
CA PRO A 150 5.55 5.04 26.94
C PRO A 150 6.47 4.58 28.08
N GLY A 151 6.05 3.63 28.87
CA GLY A 151 6.86 3.01 29.94
C GLY A 151 8.08 2.28 29.40
N TYR A 152 7.90 1.54 28.31
CA TYR A 152 8.96 0.79 27.65
C TYR A 152 10.08 1.72 27.12
N VAL A 153 9.71 2.81 26.45
CA VAL A 153 10.68 3.78 25.91
C VAL A 153 11.41 4.52 27.01
N SER A 154 10.73 4.96 28.07
CA SER A 154 11.36 5.64 29.20
C SER A 154 12.35 4.77 29.96
N GLY A 155 12.16 3.45 29.94
CA GLY A 155 13.09 2.48 30.53
C GLY A 155 14.37 2.24 29.72
N ILE A 156 14.35 2.52 28.42
CA ILE A 156 15.49 2.25 27.50
C ILE A 156 16.24 3.55 27.14
N ALA A 157 15.52 4.61 26.86
CA ALA A 157 16.07 5.88 26.40
C ALA A 157 15.96 6.92 27.52
N GLU A 158 17.05 7.13 28.25
CA GLU A 158 17.12 8.16 29.30
C GLU A 158 16.84 9.55 28.71
N GLY A 159 15.92 10.29 29.31
CA GLY A 159 15.51 11.61 28.84
C GLY A 159 14.44 11.63 27.77
N CYS A 160 14.03 10.47 27.22
CA CYS A 160 12.91 10.38 26.30
C CYS A 160 11.61 10.08 27.04
N SER A 161 10.59 10.89 26.81
CA SER A 161 9.24 10.62 27.30
C SER A 161 8.25 10.62 26.15
N LEU A 162 7.35 9.62 26.15
CA LEU A 162 6.25 9.51 25.22
C LEU A 162 4.93 9.88 25.90
N HIS A 163 4.16 10.71 25.24
CA HIS A 163 2.82 11.08 25.66
C HIS A 163 1.79 10.63 24.64
N VAL A 164 0.74 10.00 25.12
CA VAL A 164 -0.42 9.64 24.27
C VAL A 164 -1.22 10.91 24.03
N VAL A 165 -1.29 11.34 22.78
CA VAL A 165 -2.07 12.52 22.36
C VAL A 165 -3.50 12.09 22.06
N ASP A 166 -3.66 11.02 21.28
CA ASP A 166 -4.98 10.52 20.91
C ASP A 166 -4.98 8.98 20.94
N ARG A 167 -6.00 8.42 21.56
CA ARG A 167 -6.17 6.96 21.68
C ARG A 167 -6.89 6.41 20.46
N ALA A 168 -6.60 5.17 20.12
CA ALA A 168 -7.23 4.52 18.98
C ALA A 168 -8.72 4.29 19.21
N THR A 169 -9.52 4.69 18.24
CA THR A 169 -10.94 4.39 18.16
C THR A 169 -11.19 3.21 17.22
N VAL A 170 -12.33 2.54 17.39
CA VAL A 170 -12.71 1.42 16.52
C VAL A 170 -12.99 1.96 15.11
N PRO A 171 -12.24 1.54 14.07
CA PRO A 171 -12.41 2.04 12.73
C PRO A 171 -13.72 1.56 12.10
N GLU A 172 -14.56 2.48 11.65
CA GLU A 172 -15.83 2.18 10.98
C GLU A 172 -15.64 1.75 9.51
N LYS A 173 -14.60 2.28 8.87
CA LYS A 173 -14.34 2.06 7.44
C LYS A 173 -13.22 1.06 7.23
N ARG A 174 -13.40 0.16 6.23
CA ARG A 174 -12.31 -0.70 5.80
C ARG A 174 -11.16 0.12 5.21
N TYR A 175 -9.94 -0.22 5.59
CA TYR A 175 -8.73 0.40 5.07
C TYR A 175 -8.31 -0.23 3.73
N ALA A 176 -8.34 -1.57 3.65
CA ALA A 176 -7.96 -2.32 2.45
C ALA A 176 -8.84 -3.57 2.28
N PRO A 177 -8.95 -4.09 1.05
CA PRO A 177 -8.47 -3.52 -0.21
C PRO A 177 -9.37 -2.39 -0.73
N SER A 178 -8.76 -1.40 -1.42
CA SER A 178 -9.52 -0.40 -2.15
C SER A 178 -10.03 -1.01 -3.47
N SER A 179 -11.32 -1.32 -3.53
CA SER A 179 -11.94 -1.91 -4.74
C SER A 179 -11.72 -1.06 -5.99
N ALA A 180 -11.65 0.27 -5.83
CA ALA A 180 -11.39 1.18 -6.94
C ALA A 180 -9.96 1.03 -7.51
N LYS A 181 -8.94 0.84 -6.67
CA LYS A 181 -7.55 0.62 -7.11
C LYS A 181 -7.42 -0.68 -7.89
N TYR A 182 -8.05 -1.75 -7.42
CA TYR A 182 -8.05 -3.06 -8.11
C TYR A 182 -8.82 -3.00 -9.43
N ALA A 183 -9.95 -2.30 -9.48
CA ALA A 183 -10.71 -2.08 -10.72
C ALA A 183 -9.88 -1.30 -11.75
N ALA A 184 -9.20 -0.22 -11.32
CA ALA A 184 -8.36 0.57 -12.20
C ALA A 184 -7.17 -0.24 -12.74
N LEU A 185 -6.49 -1.01 -11.89
CA LEU A 185 -5.37 -1.86 -12.29
C LEU A 185 -5.82 -2.97 -13.26
N ALA A 186 -6.92 -3.65 -12.94
CA ALA A 186 -7.49 -4.68 -13.81
C ALA A 186 -8.00 -4.11 -15.14
N GLY A 187 -8.58 -2.90 -15.12
CA GLY A 187 -8.98 -2.18 -16.32
C GLY A 187 -7.79 -1.81 -17.21
N LEU A 188 -6.70 -1.31 -16.61
CA LEU A 188 -5.48 -0.98 -17.36
C LEU A 188 -4.85 -2.23 -18.00
N LEU A 189 -4.74 -3.33 -17.25
CA LEU A 189 -4.29 -4.62 -17.79
C LEU A 189 -5.23 -5.13 -18.88
N GLY A 190 -6.54 -4.99 -18.68
CA GLY A 190 -7.56 -5.33 -19.65
C GLY A 190 -7.43 -4.55 -20.95
N ALA A 191 -7.15 -3.24 -20.88
CA ALA A 191 -6.91 -2.41 -22.06
C ALA A 191 -5.68 -2.87 -22.86
N VAL A 192 -4.58 -3.15 -22.16
CA VAL A 192 -3.34 -3.64 -22.82
C VAL A 192 -3.57 -4.99 -23.50
N LEU A 193 -4.19 -5.94 -22.78
CA LEU A 193 -4.44 -7.28 -23.31
C LEU A 193 -5.44 -7.27 -24.49
N SER A 194 -6.48 -6.45 -24.42
CA SER A 194 -7.47 -6.33 -25.49
C SER A 194 -6.87 -5.68 -26.74
N CYS A 195 -6.04 -4.65 -26.59
CA CYS A 195 -5.31 -4.07 -27.71
C CYS A 195 -4.36 -5.07 -28.36
N ALA A 196 -3.57 -5.79 -27.56
CA ALA A 196 -2.67 -6.83 -28.05
C ALA A 196 -3.43 -7.92 -28.81
N TRP A 197 -4.57 -8.38 -28.29
CA TRP A 197 -5.43 -9.36 -28.95
C TRP A 197 -5.96 -8.88 -30.30
N VAL A 198 -6.43 -7.63 -30.37
CA VAL A 198 -6.93 -7.05 -31.64
C VAL A 198 -5.83 -6.95 -32.69
N VAL A 199 -4.65 -6.50 -32.30
CA VAL A 199 -3.50 -6.40 -33.22
C VAL A 199 -3.06 -7.78 -33.69
N MET A 200 -2.94 -8.74 -32.80
CA MET A 200 -2.59 -10.13 -33.15
C MET A 200 -3.62 -10.77 -34.08
N SER A 201 -4.91 -10.56 -33.83
CA SER A 201 -5.98 -11.07 -34.70
C SER A 201 -5.97 -10.43 -36.08
N GLY A 202 -5.60 -9.16 -36.17
CA GLY A 202 -5.43 -8.46 -37.45
C GLY A 202 -4.26 -9.01 -38.27
N LEU A 203 -3.09 -9.14 -37.65
CA LEU A 203 -1.90 -9.75 -38.25
C LEU A 203 -2.14 -11.20 -38.73
N ALA A 204 -2.82 -11.99 -37.91
CA ALA A 204 -3.16 -13.38 -38.29
C ALA A 204 -4.11 -13.45 -39.51
N ALA A 205 -5.03 -12.48 -39.62
CA ALA A 205 -5.92 -12.40 -40.79
C ALA A 205 -5.16 -12.01 -42.06
N GLU A 206 -4.21 -11.07 -42.00
CA GLU A 206 -3.34 -10.71 -43.12
C GLU A 206 -2.46 -11.88 -43.61
N LEU A 207 -1.87 -12.63 -42.67
CA LEU A 207 -1.05 -13.81 -42.99
C LEU A 207 -1.87 -14.90 -43.66
N LYS A 208 -3.10 -15.13 -43.22
CA LYS A 208 -4.01 -16.09 -43.88
C LYS A 208 -4.44 -15.62 -45.30
N GLY A 209 -4.72 -14.32 -45.45
CA GLY A 209 -5.06 -13.74 -46.74
C GLY A 209 -3.92 -13.83 -47.76
N SER A 210 -2.68 -13.54 -47.33
CA SER A 210 -1.51 -13.66 -48.20
C SER A 210 -1.19 -15.10 -48.60
N ALA A 211 -1.38 -16.07 -47.71
CA ALA A 211 -1.20 -17.49 -48.01
C ALA A 211 -2.26 -17.99 -49.02
N ALA A 212 -3.51 -17.58 -48.89
CA ALA A 212 -4.57 -17.91 -49.84
C ALA A 212 -4.32 -17.31 -51.24
N CYS A 213 -3.82 -16.11 -51.32
CA CYS A 213 -3.50 -15.45 -52.60
C CYS A 213 -2.29 -16.10 -53.28
N ALA A 214 -1.30 -16.57 -52.53
CA ALA A 214 -0.15 -17.30 -53.05
C ALA A 214 -0.56 -18.68 -53.60
N ALA A 215 -1.50 -19.38 -52.94
CA ALA A 215 -2.01 -20.67 -53.41
C ALA A 215 -2.87 -20.55 -54.70
N TYR A 216 -3.55 -19.40 -54.91
CA TYR A 216 -4.33 -19.15 -56.12
C TYR A 216 -3.44 -18.81 -57.34
N LYS A 217 -2.28 -18.16 -57.11
CA LYS A 217 -1.35 -17.74 -58.17
C LYS A 217 -0.44 -18.88 -58.66
N GLY A 218 -0.42 -20.04 -57.98
CA GLY A 218 0.34 -21.24 -58.33
C GLY A 218 -0.44 -22.32 -59.11
N ARG A 219 -1.67 -21.99 -59.53
CA ARG A 219 -2.49 -22.84 -60.40
C ARG A 219 -2.64 -22.19 -61.74
#